data_f225c62fa9610ed13f119ce2e7c191fe
#
_entry.id   f225c62fa9610ed13f119ce2e7c191fe
#
_cell.length_a   1.000
_cell.length_b   1.000
_cell.length_c   1.000
_cell.angle_alpha   90.00
_cell.angle_beta   90.00
_cell.angle_gamma   90.00
#
_symmetry.space_group_name_H-M   'P 1'
#
loop_
_entity.id
_entity.type
_entity.pdbx_description
1 polymer ?
#
loop_
_entity_poly.entity_id
_entity_poly.type
_entity_poly.pdbx_seq_one_letter_code
_entity_poly.pdbx_strand_id
1 'polypeptide(L)'
;MTVMTAIRSAETEAAREAEKRIAEARALLPQDDELTGFFDALYASAVPDDVLRARADQLTQLALTLHAEAIGRARGEIHVTALELGHETVLVSINDDRPFLFDSTLAAGLAGGARIRAAFHPIIDIGGVRTSVIALVCDLMGEEARQRLVESLRETHAQGLLAVRDWKAMLARLKAAREDLERHPPQMDIAEDLAFLDWLADNHFTFLGARDYVLAKDDAHGVLEPVKGSGLGVLSD
;
A
#
# COMPACT_ATOMS: atom_id res chain seq x y z
N MET A 1 22.27 20.21 -30.28
CA MET A 1 22.20 19.19 -29.22
C MET A 1 20.82 19.29 -28.59
N THR A 2 19.97 18.31 -28.82
CA THR A 2 18.52 18.41 -28.55
C THR A 2 18.26 18.34 -27.04
N VAL A 3 17.23 19.01 -26.54
CA VAL A 3 16.78 19.02 -25.11
C VAL A 3 16.71 17.60 -24.53
N MET A 4 16.21 16.64 -25.29
CA MET A 4 16.18 15.22 -24.89
C MET A 4 17.56 14.59 -24.60
N THR A 5 18.62 15.00 -25.30
CA THR A 5 19.98 14.49 -25.03
C THR A 5 20.53 15.08 -23.73
N ALA A 6 20.21 16.33 -23.43
CA ALA A 6 20.61 16.98 -22.18
C ALA A 6 19.87 16.38 -20.97
N ILE A 7 18.58 16.06 -21.09
CA ILE A 7 17.79 15.41 -20.02
C ILE A 7 18.36 14.00 -19.72
N ARG A 8 18.58 13.16 -20.74
CA ARG A 8 19.17 11.82 -20.55
C ARG A 8 20.57 11.86 -19.93
N SER A 9 21.38 12.89 -20.27
CA SER A 9 22.71 13.05 -19.68
C SER A 9 22.62 13.42 -18.20
N ALA A 10 21.71 14.32 -17.83
CA ALA A 10 21.46 14.72 -16.44
C ALA A 10 20.91 13.56 -15.59
N GLU A 11 19.96 12.79 -16.10
CA GLU A 11 19.44 11.58 -15.44
C GLU A 11 20.54 10.54 -15.20
N THR A 12 21.45 10.34 -16.14
CA THR A 12 22.58 9.43 -16.00
C THR A 12 23.58 9.92 -14.95
N GLU A 13 23.81 11.21 -14.85
CA GLU A 13 24.69 11.83 -13.86
C GLU A 13 24.09 11.73 -12.45
N ALA A 14 22.82 12.04 -12.29
CA ALA A 14 22.10 11.89 -11.02
C ALA A 14 22.11 10.43 -10.52
N ALA A 15 21.91 9.46 -11.43
CA ALA A 15 21.98 8.03 -11.08
C ALA A 15 23.37 7.63 -10.56
N ARG A 16 24.44 8.06 -11.22
CA ARG A 16 25.81 7.77 -10.78
C ARG A 16 26.16 8.41 -9.43
N GLU A 17 25.72 9.65 -9.20
CA GLU A 17 25.96 10.32 -7.92
C GLU A 17 25.14 9.66 -6.80
N ALA A 18 23.92 9.20 -7.07
CA ALA A 18 23.13 8.43 -6.13
C ALA A 18 23.80 7.08 -5.78
N GLU A 19 24.30 6.33 -6.79
CA GLU A 19 25.05 5.09 -6.57
C GLU A 19 26.27 5.33 -5.68
N LYS A 20 27.02 6.40 -5.93
CA LYS A 20 28.16 6.79 -5.08
C LYS A 20 27.73 7.11 -3.65
N ARG A 21 26.63 7.85 -3.47
CA ARG A 21 26.08 8.19 -2.17
C ARG A 21 25.63 6.94 -1.41
N ILE A 22 24.99 5.99 -2.09
CA ILE A 22 24.59 4.69 -1.52
C ILE A 22 25.86 3.90 -1.11
N ALA A 23 26.91 3.88 -1.92
CA ALA A 23 28.16 3.21 -1.58
C ALA A 23 28.86 3.84 -0.36
N GLU A 24 28.87 5.17 -0.25
CA GLU A 24 29.37 5.88 0.93
C GLU A 24 28.54 5.52 2.17
N ALA A 25 27.22 5.49 2.07
CA ALA A 25 26.33 5.13 3.17
C ALA A 25 26.54 3.66 3.60
N ARG A 26 26.67 2.74 2.62
CA ARG A 26 26.95 1.33 2.86
C ARG A 26 28.24 1.09 3.64
N ALA A 27 29.26 1.90 3.38
CA ALA A 27 30.54 1.81 4.08
C ALA A 27 30.46 2.24 5.57
N LEU A 28 29.40 2.92 5.98
CA LEU A 28 29.15 3.32 7.37
C LEU A 28 28.37 2.25 8.17
N LEU A 29 27.87 1.19 7.50
CA LEU A 29 27.15 0.12 8.20
C LEU A 29 28.09 -0.66 9.14
N PRO A 30 27.57 -1.16 10.28
CA PRO A 30 28.25 -2.18 11.06
C PRO A 30 28.42 -3.47 10.24
N GLN A 31 29.36 -4.33 10.64
CA GLN A 31 29.57 -5.64 10.00
C GLN A 31 28.42 -6.59 10.40
N ASP A 32 27.39 -6.62 9.59
CA ASP A 32 26.20 -7.45 9.76
C ASP A 32 25.65 -7.78 8.36
N ASP A 33 25.63 -9.05 8.01
CA ASP A 33 25.24 -9.50 6.66
C ASP A 33 23.72 -9.34 6.43
N GLU A 34 22.89 -9.51 7.45
CA GLU A 34 21.42 -9.36 7.34
C GLU A 34 21.07 -7.88 7.13
N LEU A 35 21.65 -7.00 7.94
CA LEU A 35 21.50 -5.56 7.78
C LEU A 35 22.04 -5.06 6.43
N THR A 36 23.16 -5.60 5.98
CA THR A 36 23.74 -5.25 4.67
C THR A 36 22.80 -5.66 3.53
N GLY A 37 22.25 -6.86 3.59
CA GLY A 37 21.24 -7.32 2.63
C GLY A 37 19.97 -6.46 2.63
N PHE A 38 19.51 -6.06 3.81
CA PHE A 38 18.38 -5.15 3.95
C PHE A 38 18.68 -3.76 3.34
N PHE A 39 19.85 -3.20 3.61
CA PHE A 39 20.32 -1.92 3.07
C PHE A 39 20.36 -1.96 1.54
N ASP A 40 20.98 -3.00 0.97
CA ASP A 40 21.09 -3.17 -0.48
C ASP A 40 19.70 -3.26 -1.14
N ALA A 41 18.76 -3.99 -0.53
CA ALA A 41 17.38 -4.08 -0.98
C ALA A 41 16.62 -2.75 -0.86
N LEU A 42 16.83 -2.00 0.22
CA LEU A 42 16.18 -0.72 0.47
C LEU A 42 16.47 0.29 -0.64
N TYR A 43 17.70 0.32 -1.12
CA TYR A 43 18.14 1.30 -2.11
C TYR A 43 18.23 0.76 -3.53
N ALA A 44 18.00 -0.53 -3.77
CA ALA A 44 18.13 -1.16 -5.08
C ALA A 44 17.28 -0.52 -6.19
N SER A 45 16.10 -0.03 -5.84
CA SER A 45 15.16 0.62 -6.77
C SER A 45 14.81 2.05 -6.37
N ALA A 46 15.64 2.67 -5.51
CA ALA A 46 15.41 4.02 -5.06
C ALA A 46 15.55 5.04 -6.21
N VAL A 47 14.67 6.02 -6.23
CA VAL A 47 14.77 7.12 -7.19
C VAL A 47 16.00 7.96 -6.86
N PRO A 48 16.89 8.28 -7.84
CA PRO A 48 18.11 9.04 -7.58
C PRO A 48 17.90 10.34 -6.80
N ASP A 49 16.85 11.09 -7.13
CA ASP A 49 16.53 12.35 -6.45
C ASP A 49 16.19 12.14 -4.97
N ASP A 50 15.52 11.04 -4.61
CA ASP A 50 15.19 10.70 -3.23
C ASP A 50 16.46 10.38 -2.42
N VAL A 51 17.41 9.68 -3.03
CA VAL A 51 18.73 9.39 -2.43
C VAL A 51 19.58 10.65 -2.25
N LEU A 52 19.63 11.50 -3.28
CA LEU A 52 20.48 12.69 -3.30
C LEU A 52 20.03 13.79 -2.33
N ARG A 53 18.83 13.74 -1.84
CA ARG A 53 18.30 14.64 -0.80
C ARG A 53 18.97 14.43 0.56
N ALA A 54 19.46 13.22 0.82
CA ALA A 54 20.06 12.84 2.09
C ALA A 54 21.58 12.71 1.99
N ARG A 55 22.28 12.91 3.10
CA ARG A 55 23.68 12.57 3.23
C ARG A 55 23.86 11.07 3.46
N ALA A 56 25.06 10.55 3.26
CA ALA A 56 25.38 9.14 3.45
C ALA A 56 25.05 8.65 4.88
N ASP A 57 25.37 9.43 5.91
CA ASP A 57 25.06 9.13 7.31
C ASP A 57 23.55 9.05 7.59
N GLN A 58 22.76 9.90 6.93
CA GLN A 58 21.28 9.88 7.06
C GLN A 58 20.66 8.65 6.37
N LEU A 59 21.16 8.26 5.19
CA LEU A 59 20.75 7.03 4.53
C LEU A 59 21.07 5.80 5.38
N THR A 60 22.26 5.76 5.98
CA THR A 60 22.64 4.68 6.89
C THR A 60 21.73 4.63 8.10
N GLN A 61 21.45 5.78 8.73
CA GLN A 61 20.55 5.86 9.89
C GLN A 61 19.12 5.43 9.54
N LEU A 62 18.61 5.82 8.37
CA LEU A 62 17.29 5.37 7.88
C LEU A 62 17.25 3.85 7.75
N ALA A 63 18.26 3.24 7.12
CA ALA A 63 18.33 1.80 6.94
C ALA A 63 18.41 1.05 8.29
N LEU A 64 19.23 1.51 9.23
CA LEU A 64 19.34 0.95 10.59
C LEU A 64 17.98 0.99 11.31
N THR A 65 17.30 2.12 11.24
CA THR A 65 16.01 2.32 11.88
C THR A 65 14.93 1.40 11.26
N LEU A 66 14.83 1.37 9.93
CA LEU A 66 13.86 0.53 9.23
C LEU A 66 14.11 -0.96 9.45
N HIS A 67 15.38 -1.38 9.49
CA HIS A 67 15.75 -2.77 9.78
C HIS A 67 15.30 -3.17 11.19
N ALA A 68 15.57 -2.33 12.19
CA ALA A 68 15.15 -2.60 13.58
C ALA A 68 13.63 -2.73 13.71
N GLU A 69 12.87 -1.85 13.03
CA GLU A 69 11.40 -1.94 12.98
C GLU A 69 10.93 -3.22 12.25
N ALA A 70 11.62 -3.61 11.19
CA ALA A 70 11.23 -4.76 10.37
C ALA A 70 11.47 -6.10 11.09
N ILE A 71 12.60 -6.29 11.76
CA ILE A 71 12.89 -7.52 12.51
C ILE A 71 12.08 -7.64 13.80
N GLY A 72 11.62 -6.51 14.36
CA GLY A 72 10.76 -6.48 15.54
C GLY A 72 9.30 -6.85 15.28
N ARG A 73 8.87 -6.90 14.02
CA ARG A 73 7.47 -7.14 13.62
C ARG A 73 7.10 -8.62 13.69
N ALA A 74 5.95 -8.95 14.27
CA ALA A 74 5.40 -10.30 14.19
C ALA A 74 4.79 -10.57 12.80
N ARG A 75 4.84 -11.82 12.35
CA ARG A 75 4.21 -12.25 11.10
C ARG A 75 2.71 -11.95 11.12
N GLY A 76 2.19 -11.37 10.04
CA GLY A 76 0.78 -10.99 9.89
C GLY A 76 0.39 -9.71 10.63
N GLU A 77 1.31 -9.11 11.37
CA GLU A 77 1.07 -7.84 12.04
C GLU A 77 1.06 -6.67 11.03
N ILE A 78 0.12 -5.75 11.21
CA ILE A 78 0.13 -4.45 10.54
C ILE A 78 0.97 -3.50 11.40
N HIS A 79 2.25 -3.34 11.03
CA HIS A 79 3.15 -2.44 11.74
C HIS A 79 3.17 -1.07 11.05
N VAL A 80 2.70 -0.05 11.75
CA VAL A 80 2.72 1.35 11.29
C VAL A 80 3.23 2.22 12.42
N THR A 81 4.23 3.03 12.13
CA THR A 81 4.79 4.01 13.06
C THR A 81 5.22 5.28 12.34
N ALA A 82 5.40 6.36 13.07
CA ALA A 82 5.94 7.62 12.57
C ALA A 82 7.10 8.05 13.47
N LEU A 83 8.30 7.98 12.96
CA LEU A 83 9.55 8.22 13.68
C LEU A 83 10.07 9.61 13.36
N GLU A 84 10.70 10.24 14.33
CA GLU A 84 11.47 11.47 14.12
C GLU A 84 12.94 11.10 13.85
N LEU A 85 13.44 11.48 12.69
CA LEU A 85 14.81 11.22 12.27
C LEU A 85 15.49 12.55 11.91
N GLY A 86 16.28 13.09 12.83
CA GLY A 86 16.85 14.42 12.66
C GLY A 86 15.80 15.52 12.62
N HIS A 87 15.60 16.14 11.47
CA HIS A 87 14.62 17.20 11.25
C HIS A 87 13.46 16.77 10.33
N GLU A 88 13.24 15.48 10.20
CA GLU A 88 12.23 14.89 9.33
C GLU A 88 11.38 13.89 10.11
N THR A 89 10.17 13.68 9.65
CA THR A 89 9.32 12.58 10.08
C THR A 89 9.43 11.47 9.05
N VAL A 90 9.70 10.25 9.49
CA VAL A 90 9.65 9.05 8.64
C VAL A 90 8.40 8.26 9.01
N LEU A 91 7.43 8.22 8.10
CA LEU A 91 6.26 7.39 8.22
C LEU A 91 6.61 5.99 7.71
N VAL A 92 6.52 5.00 8.56
CA VAL A 92 6.91 3.62 8.30
C VAL A 92 5.69 2.72 8.28
N SER A 93 5.56 1.91 7.25
CA SER A 93 4.56 0.85 7.15
C SER A 93 5.22 -0.46 6.72
N ILE A 94 5.18 -1.47 7.58
CA ILE A 94 5.80 -2.77 7.34
C ILE A 94 4.73 -3.86 7.49
N ASN A 95 4.51 -4.62 6.41
CA ASN A 95 3.44 -5.60 6.33
C ASN A 95 3.89 -6.82 5.51
N ASP A 96 3.22 -7.96 5.68
CA ASP A 96 3.33 -9.03 4.69
C ASP A 96 2.95 -8.45 3.33
N ASP A 97 3.76 -8.75 2.28
CA ASP A 97 3.57 -8.15 0.95
C ASP A 97 2.20 -8.51 0.36
N ARG A 98 1.49 -7.49 -0.09
CA ARG A 98 0.17 -7.61 -0.73
C ARG A 98 -0.13 -6.38 -1.62
N PRO A 99 -1.10 -6.49 -2.54
CA PRO A 99 -1.52 -5.36 -3.36
C PRO A 99 -1.95 -4.14 -2.55
N PHE A 100 -1.77 -2.95 -3.13
CA PHE A 100 -2.27 -1.65 -2.67
C PHE A 100 -1.58 -1.04 -1.42
N LEU A 101 -0.59 -1.70 -0.82
CA LEU A 101 0.07 -1.18 0.39
C LEU A 101 0.73 0.18 0.14
N PHE A 102 1.52 0.31 -0.92
CA PHE A 102 2.25 1.54 -1.22
C PHE A 102 1.29 2.69 -1.56
N ASP A 103 0.36 2.45 -2.49
CA ASP A 103 -0.61 3.47 -2.93
C ASP A 103 -1.49 3.95 -1.77
N SER A 104 -1.93 3.01 -0.93
CA SER A 104 -2.73 3.33 0.27
C SER A 104 -1.93 4.12 1.30
N THR A 105 -0.66 3.76 1.52
CA THR A 105 0.23 4.49 2.44
C THR A 105 0.48 5.91 1.94
N LEU A 106 0.78 6.05 0.64
CA LEU A 106 1.01 7.33 0.00
C LEU A 106 -0.24 8.23 0.07
N ALA A 107 -1.40 7.69 -0.31
CA ALA A 107 -2.66 8.43 -0.30
C ALA A 107 -3.05 8.88 1.12
N ALA A 108 -2.95 8.00 2.11
CA ALA A 108 -3.26 8.34 3.51
C ALA A 108 -2.25 9.36 4.08
N GLY A 109 -0.95 9.24 3.73
CA GLY A 109 0.07 10.23 4.09
C GLY A 109 -0.28 11.62 3.58
N LEU A 110 -0.61 11.74 2.29
CA LEU A 110 -0.99 13.00 1.66
C LEU A 110 -2.30 13.57 2.25
N ALA A 111 -3.32 12.72 2.44
CA ALA A 111 -4.59 13.13 3.05
C ALA A 111 -4.41 13.60 4.51
N GLY A 112 -3.48 13.00 5.25
CA GLY A 112 -3.09 13.40 6.61
C GLY A 112 -2.21 14.65 6.67
N GLY A 113 -1.93 15.30 5.53
CA GLY A 113 -1.17 16.55 5.44
C GLY A 113 0.35 16.37 5.46
N ALA A 114 0.87 15.14 5.29
CA ALA A 114 2.29 14.90 5.17
C ALA A 114 2.85 15.51 3.88
N ARG A 115 3.92 16.28 4.00
CA ARG A 115 4.70 16.76 2.85
C ARG A 115 5.80 15.77 2.56
N ILE A 116 5.50 14.81 1.69
CA ILE A 116 6.41 13.73 1.33
C ILE A 116 7.56 14.29 0.48
N ARG A 117 8.77 13.96 0.86
CA ARG A 117 10.04 14.41 0.26
C ARG A 117 10.77 13.29 -0.45
N ALA A 118 10.68 12.07 0.08
CA ALA A 118 11.24 10.87 -0.50
C ALA A 118 10.38 9.65 -0.12
N ALA A 119 10.43 8.62 -0.96
CA ALA A 119 9.69 7.39 -0.73
C ALA A 119 10.56 6.17 -1.06
N PHE A 120 10.62 5.21 -0.14
CA PHE A 120 11.33 3.95 -0.31
C PHE A 120 10.34 2.81 -0.10
N HIS A 121 10.34 1.84 -1.01
CA HIS A 121 9.42 0.70 -0.95
C HIS A 121 10.09 -0.60 -1.44
N PRO A 122 11.04 -1.16 -0.70
CA PRO A 122 11.54 -2.49 -0.99
C PRO A 122 10.54 -3.58 -0.57
N ILE A 123 10.60 -4.70 -1.28
CA ILE A 123 9.97 -5.95 -0.87
C ILE A 123 11.10 -6.92 -0.56
N ILE A 124 11.19 -7.34 0.71
CA ILE A 124 12.31 -8.09 1.27
C ILE A 124 11.79 -9.39 1.89
N ASP A 125 12.55 -10.48 1.79
CA ASP A 125 12.27 -11.68 2.58
C ASP A 125 12.85 -11.50 3.99
N ILE A 126 11.98 -11.55 5.01
CA ILE A 126 12.36 -11.45 6.41
C ILE A 126 11.84 -12.71 7.11
N GLY A 127 12.76 -13.58 7.50
CA GLY A 127 12.39 -14.83 8.19
C GLY A 127 11.50 -15.77 7.36
N GLY A 128 11.66 -15.80 6.03
CA GLY A 128 10.85 -16.59 5.11
C GLY A 128 9.49 -15.97 4.78
N VAL A 129 9.29 -14.69 5.13
CA VAL A 129 8.06 -13.95 4.82
C VAL A 129 8.40 -12.79 3.87
N ARG A 130 7.77 -12.80 2.72
CA ARG A 130 7.84 -11.68 1.78
C ARG A 130 7.19 -10.45 2.41
N THR A 131 8.00 -9.45 2.73
CA THR A 131 7.62 -8.28 3.53
C THR A 131 7.77 -7.00 2.71
N SER A 132 6.71 -6.22 2.65
CA SER A 132 6.70 -4.85 2.11
C SER A 132 7.14 -3.89 3.21
N VAL A 133 8.22 -3.14 2.97
CA VAL A 133 8.72 -2.07 3.83
C VAL A 133 8.53 -0.75 3.12
N ILE A 134 7.68 0.11 3.63
CA ILE A 134 7.39 1.42 3.05
C ILE A 134 7.88 2.48 4.02
N ALA A 135 8.73 3.38 3.54
CA ALA A 135 9.18 4.54 4.28
C ALA A 135 8.91 5.82 3.48
N LEU A 136 8.07 6.69 4.01
CA LEU A 136 7.82 8.02 3.45
C LEU A 136 8.53 9.05 4.34
N VAL A 137 9.57 9.67 3.79
CA VAL A 137 10.28 10.76 4.46
C VAL A 137 9.51 12.06 4.22
N CYS A 138 9.13 12.74 5.29
CA CYS A 138 8.26 13.90 5.27
C CYS A 138 8.91 15.08 6.01
N ASP A 139 8.39 16.29 5.79
CA ASP A 139 8.68 17.43 6.65
C ASP A 139 8.34 17.07 8.11
N LEU A 140 9.07 17.64 9.07
CA LEU A 140 8.84 17.38 10.48
C LEU A 140 7.39 17.67 10.88
N MET A 141 6.76 16.68 11.48
CA MET A 141 5.36 16.74 11.94
C MET A 141 5.30 16.77 13.46
N GLY A 142 4.35 17.52 14.00
CA GLY A 142 4.09 17.51 15.45
C GLY A 142 3.53 16.16 15.92
N GLU A 143 3.72 15.84 17.19
CA GLU A 143 3.37 14.55 17.80
C GLU A 143 1.90 14.13 17.55
N GLU A 144 0.94 15.04 17.78
CA GLU A 144 -0.48 14.76 17.56
C GLU A 144 -0.79 14.44 16.09
N ALA A 145 -0.12 15.11 15.14
CA ALA A 145 -0.31 14.85 13.71
C ALA A 145 0.25 13.48 13.32
N ARG A 146 1.41 13.10 13.88
CA ARG A 146 2.00 11.77 13.70
C ARG A 146 1.07 10.67 14.21
N GLN A 147 0.53 10.84 15.43
CA GLN A 147 -0.37 9.85 16.05
C GLN A 147 -1.65 9.66 15.23
N ARG A 148 -2.31 10.76 14.80
CA ARG A 148 -3.50 10.68 13.94
C ARG A 148 -3.21 9.98 12.62
N LEU A 149 -2.06 10.27 12.03
CA LEU A 149 -1.67 9.67 10.75
C LEU A 149 -1.39 8.17 10.89
N VAL A 150 -0.70 7.75 11.95
CA VAL A 150 -0.45 6.34 12.25
C VAL A 150 -1.77 5.57 12.43
N GLU A 151 -2.72 6.11 13.18
CA GLU A 151 -4.02 5.48 13.39
C GLU A 151 -4.81 5.36 12.09
N SER A 152 -4.90 6.44 11.30
CA SER A 152 -5.55 6.43 9.99
C SER A 152 -4.94 5.40 9.04
N LEU A 153 -3.60 5.25 9.04
CA LEU A 153 -2.91 4.25 8.24
C LEU A 153 -3.17 2.82 8.68
N ARG A 154 -3.22 2.57 10.00
CA ARG A 154 -3.58 1.25 10.53
C ARG A 154 -4.98 0.84 10.08
N GLU A 155 -5.94 1.74 10.19
CA GLU A 155 -7.31 1.52 9.72
C GLU A 155 -7.34 1.25 8.20
N THR A 156 -6.65 2.07 7.42
CA THR A 156 -6.54 1.91 5.96
C THR A 156 -5.98 0.53 5.58
N HIS A 157 -4.91 0.09 6.25
CA HIS A 157 -4.32 -1.23 5.99
C HIS A 157 -5.20 -2.38 6.46
N ALA A 158 -5.92 -2.22 7.57
CA ALA A 158 -6.88 -3.21 8.05
C ALA A 158 -8.02 -3.39 7.03
N GLN A 159 -8.57 -2.31 6.50
CA GLN A 159 -9.59 -2.34 5.44
C GLN A 159 -9.05 -3.00 4.16
N GLY A 160 -7.85 -2.62 3.73
CA GLY A 160 -7.18 -3.24 2.57
C GLY A 160 -6.96 -4.74 2.74
N LEU A 161 -6.61 -5.19 3.96
CA LEU A 161 -6.45 -6.62 4.27
C LEU A 161 -7.78 -7.38 4.11
N LEU A 162 -8.88 -6.82 4.58
CA LEU A 162 -10.22 -7.41 4.43
C LEU A 162 -10.60 -7.55 2.96
N ALA A 163 -10.40 -6.49 2.16
CA ALA A 163 -10.69 -6.51 0.73
C ALA A 163 -9.87 -7.59 -0.01
N VAL A 164 -8.56 -7.64 0.26
CA VAL A 164 -7.67 -8.64 -0.37
C VAL A 164 -7.97 -10.06 0.13
N ARG A 165 -8.35 -10.25 1.39
CA ARG A 165 -8.71 -11.56 1.94
C ARG A 165 -9.91 -12.18 1.21
N ASP A 166 -10.93 -11.38 0.96
CA ASP A 166 -12.25 -11.86 0.54
C ASP A 166 -12.49 -11.73 -0.99
N TRP A 167 -11.50 -11.27 -1.78
CA TRP A 167 -11.70 -10.99 -3.21
C TRP A 167 -12.23 -12.18 -4.02
N LYS A 168 -11.76 -13.42 -3.71
CA LYS A 168 -12.25 -14.63 -4.39
C LYS A 168 -13.70 -14.92 -4.08
N ALA A 169 -14.11 -14.72 -2.82
CA ALA A 169 -15.49 -14.91 -2.38
C ALA A 169 -16.41 -13.85 -3.01
N MET A 170 -15.94 -12.59 -3.11
CA MET A 170 -16.67 -11.50 -3.78
C MET A 170 -16.86 -11.78 -5.26
N LEU A 171 -15.80 -12.23 -5.96
CA LEU A 171 -15.89 -12.61 -7.37
C LEU A 171 -16.84 -13.81 -7.60
N ALA A 172 -16.79 -14.81 -6.73
CA ALA A 172 -17.72 -15.95 -6.79
C ALA A 172 -19.17 -15.50 -6.61
N ARG A 173 -19.42 -14.54 -5.70
CA ARG A 173 -20.77 -13.98 -5.48
C ARG A 173 -21.27 -13.20 -6.68
N LEU A 174 -20.41 -12.40 -7.33
CA LEU A 174 -20.77 -11.71 -8.57
C LEU A 174 -21.17 -12.70 -9.67
N LYS A 175 -20.39 -13.77 -9.85
CA LYS A 175 -20.71 -14.83 -10.83
C LYS A 175 -22.03 -15.53 -10.51
N ALA A 176 -22.28 -15.84 -9.24
CA ALA A 176 -23.55 -16.44 -8.81
C ALA A 176 -24.74 -15.51 -9.06
N ALA A 177 -24.61 -14.21 -8.80
CA ALA A 177 -25.64 -13.22 -9.09
C ALA A 177 -25.91 -13.10 -10.58
N ARG A 178 -24.86 -13.11 -11.42
CA ARG A 178 -24.98 -13.12 -12.88
C ARG A 178 -25.73 -14.35 -13.38
N GLU A 179 -25.38 -15.55 -12.86
CA GLU A 179 -26.06 -16.81 -13.23
C GLU A 179 -27.51 -16.84 -12.75
N ASP A 180 -27.81 -16.25 -11.62
CA ASP A 180 -29.17 -16.15 -11.09
C ASP A 180 -30.05 -15.23 -11.96
N LEU A 181 -29.51 -14.07 -12.35
CA LEU A 181 -30.16 -13.14 -13.26
C LEU A 181 -30.46 -13.79 -14.61
N GLU A 182 -29.54 -14.60 -15.16
CA GLU A 182 -29.72 -15.31 -16.41
C GLU A 182 -30.79 -16.42 -16.30
N ARG A 183 -30.88 -17.12 -15.16
CA ARG A 183 -31.87 -18.17 -14.89
C ARG A 183 -33.27 -17.64 -14.57
N HIS A 184 -33.34 -16.47 -13.96
CA HIS A 184 -34.59 -15.86 -13.51
C HIS A 184 -34.72 -14.42 -14.04
N PRO A 185 -34.75 -14.22 -15.37
CA PRO A 185 -34.75 -12.87 -15.92
C PRO A 185 -36.05 -12.13 -15.59
N PRO A 186 -35.98 -10.83 -15.25
CA PRO A 186 -37.16 -9.99 -15.18
C PRO A 186 -37.82 -9.83 -16.56
N GLN A 187 -39.07 -9.27 -16.62
CA GLN A 187 -39.78 -9.02 -17.87
C GLN A 187 -39.20 -7.80 -18.63
N MET A 188 -37.87 -7.77 -18.83
CA MET A 188 -37.14 -6.73 -19.56
C MET A 188 -35.89 -7.33 -20.20
N ASP A 189 -35.34 -6.64 -21.19
CA ASP A 189 -34.04 -7.02 -21.77
C ASP A 189 -32.91 -6.84 -20.74
N ILE A 190 -32.10 -7.88 -20.52
CA ILE A 190 -31.00 -7.93 -19.56
C ILE A 190 -29.65 -8.12 -20.25
N ALA A 191 -29.57 -7.98 -21.57
CA ALA A 191 -28.32 -8.25 -22.28
C ALA A 191 -27.17 -7.31 -21.84
N GLU A 192 -27.47 -6.03 -21.66
CA GLU A 192 -26.48 -5.06 -21.13
C GLU A 192 -26.08 -5.34 -19.69
N ASP A 193 -27.03 -5.74 -18.84
CA ASP A 193 -26.79 -6.07 -17.44
C ASP A 193 -25.84 -7.27 -17.32
N LEU A 194 -26.06 -8.32 -18.08
CA LEU A 194 -25.19 -9.49 -18.13
C LEU A 194 -23.79 -9.13 -18.65
N ALA A 195 -23.72 -8.35 -19.73
CA ALA A 195 -22.45 -7.88 -20.28
C ALA A 195 -21.67 -7.01 -19.28
N PHE A 196 -22.36 -6.17 -18.50
CA PHE A 196 -21.77 -5.35 -17.45
C PHE A 196 -21.21 -6.21 -16.29
N LEU A 197 -21.97 -7.22 -15.84
CA LEU A 197 -21.49 -8.14 -14.79
C LEU A 197 -20.27 -8.95 -15.26
N ASP A 198 -20.26 -9.42 -16.52
CA ASP A 198 -19.11 -10.10 -17.11
C ASP A 198 -17.89 -9.15 -17.20
N TRP A 199 -18.10 -7.90 -17.59
CA TRP A 199 -17.04 -6.88 -17.63
C TRP A 199 -16.48 -6.58 -16.23
N LEU A 200 -17.32 -6.49 -15.19
CA LEU A 200 -16.86 -6.34 -13.81
C LEU A 200 -16.00 -7.52 -13.35
N ALA A 201 -16.35 -8.75 -13.80
CA ALA A 201 -15.62 -9.96 -13.43
C ALA A 201 -14.28 -10.11 -14.14
N ASP A 202 -14.06 -9.44 -15.28
CA ASP A 202 -12.87 -9.56 -16.13
C ASP A 202 -11.75 -8.56 -15.76
N ASN A 203 -11.44 -8.46 -14.47
CA ASN A 203 -10.35 -7.63 -13.92
C ASN A 203 -10.43 -6.11 -14.24
N HIS A 204 -11.57 -5.59 -14.64
CA HIS A 204 -11.79 -4.16 -14.85
C HIS A 204 -12.11 -3.42 -13.55
N PHE A 205 -12.41 -4.17 -12.48
CA PHE A 205 -12.81 -3.62 -11.19
C PHE A 205 -12.09 -4.29 -10.02
N THR A 206 -11.80 -3.52 -8.99
CA THR A 206 -11.32 -4.03 -7.70
C THR A 206 -12.49 -4.05 -6.72
N PHE A 207 -12.89 -5.25 -6.29
CA PHE A 207 -13.94 -5.41 -5.29
C PHE A 207 -13.39 -5.11 -3.91
N LEU A 208 -14.00 -4.17 -3.21
CA LEU A 208 -13.64 -3.81 -1.84
C LEU A 208 -14.56 -4.45 -0.81
N GLY A 209 -15.81 -4.69 -1.17
CA GLY A 209 -16.79 -5.33 -0.29
C GLY A 209 -18.03 -5.80 -1.07
N ALA A 210 -18.73 -6.76 -0.51
CA ALA A 210 -20.03 -7.23 -0.99
C ALA A 210 -20.94 -7.58 0.19
N ARG A 211 -22.25 -7.38 0.04
CA ARG A 211 -23.26 -7.74 1.03
C ARG A 211 -24.57 -8.08 0.32
N ASP A 212 -25.28 -9.07 0.81
CA ASP A 212 -26.61 -9.43 0.32
C ASP A 212 -27.68 -8.62 1.02
N TYR A 213 -28.75 -8.33 0.29
CA TYR A 213 -29.93 -7.66 0.79
C TYR A 213 -31.18 -8.45 0.38
N VAL A 214 -32.19 -8.42 1.23
CA VAL A 214 -33.52 -8.89 0.91
C VAL A 214 -34.47 -7.70 0.77
N LEU A 215 -35.39 -7.78 -0.18
CA LEU A 215 -36.41 -6.78 -0.33
C LEU A 215 -37.53 -7.07 0.68
N ALA A 216 -37.57 -6.28 1.74
CA ALA A 216 -38.69 -6.28 2.69
C ALA A 216 -39.85 -5.49 2.09
N LYS A 217 -41.08 -6.02 2.19
CA LYS A 217 -42.27 -5.29 1.78
C LYS A 217 -42.73 -4.40 2.92
N ASP A 218 -42.57 -3.10 2.76
CA ASP A 218 -43.33 -2.11 3.51
C ASP A 218 -44.53 -1.67 2.66
N ASP A 219 -45.65 -1.26 3.30
CA ASP A 219 -46.96 -1.00 2.67
C ASP A 219 -46.93 0.04 1.55
N ALA A 220 -45.88 0.79 1.37
CA ALA A 220 -45.75 1.85 0.37
C ALA A 220 -44.46 1.82 -0.47
N HIS A 221 -43.35 1.30 0.03
CA HIS A 221 -42.04 1.34 -0.62
C HIS A 221 -41.24 0.07 -0.27
N GLY A 222 -40.52 -0.49 -1.24
CA GLY A 222 -39.61 -1.59 -0.96
C GLY A 222 -38.39 -1.09 -0.17
N VAL A 223 -38.09 -1.74 0.94
CA VAL A 223 -36.89 -1.48 1.77
C VAL A 223 -35.92 -2.63 1.60
N LEU A 224 -34.66 -2.31 1.32
CA LEU A 224 -33.57 -3.30 1.28
C LEU A 224 -33.02 -3.50 2.70
N GLU A 225 -33.20 -4.70 3.24
CA GLU A 225 -32.64 -5.10 4.52
C GLU A 225 -31.38 -5.94 4.33
N PRO A 226 -30.26 -5.61 4.99
CA PRO A 226 -29.03 -6.38 4.88
C PRO A 226 -29.20 -7.78 5.48
N VAL A 227 -28.71 -8.78 4.79
CA VAL A 227 -28.67 -10.16 5.31
C VAL A 227 -27.50 -10.26 6.29
N LYS A 228 -27.78 -10.55 7.55
CA LYS A 228 -26.76 -10.69 8.59
C LYS A 228 -25.75 -11.80 8.26
N GLY A 229 -24.46 -11.52 8.41
CA GLY A 229 -23.38 -12.47 8.13
C GLY A 229 -23.07 -12.65 6.64
N SER A 230 -23.70 -11.87 5.74
CA SER A 230 -23.43 -11.92 4.30
C SER A 230 -22.30 -10.97 3.86
N GLY A 231 -21.83 -10.11 4.75
CA GLY A 231 -20.80 -9.12 4.44
C GLY A 231 -19.46 -9.76 4.11
N LEU A 232 -18.77 -9.23 3.09
CA LEU A 232 -17.43 -9.58 2.67
C LEU A 232 -16.58 -8.32 2.52
N GLY A 233 -15.27 -8.44 2.69
CA GLY A 233 -14.33 -7.35 2.56
C GLY A 233 -14.63 -6.24 3.57
N VAL A 234 -14.61 -4.97 3.12
CA VAL A 234 -14.89 -3.79 3.98
C VAL A 234 -16.35 -3.71 4.48
N LEU A 235 -17.23 -4.57 3.95
CA LEU A 235 -18.61 -4.71 4.41
C LEU A 235 -18.83 -5.93 5.31
N SER A 236 -17.74 -6.61 5.75
CA SER A 236 -17.84 -7.70 6.73
C SER A 236 -18.41 -7.18 8.06
N ASP A 237 -19.26 -8.04 8.71
CA ASP A 237 -19.94 -7.71 9.98
C ASP A 237 -18.95 -7.78 11.14
#